data_cb1e538b4d89c9ba09304a5ce249c2a6
#
_entry.id   cb1e538b4d89c9ba09304a5ce249c2a6
#
_cell.length_a   1.000
_cell.length_b   1.000
_cell.length_c   1.000
_cell.angle_alpha   90.00
_cell.angle_beta   90.00
_cell.angle_gamma   90.00
#
_symmetry.space_group_name_H-M   'P 1'
#
loop_
_entity.id
_entity.type
_entity.pdbx_description
1 polymer ?
#
loop_
_entity_poly.entity_id
_entity_poly.type
_entity_poly.pdbx_seq_one_letter_code
_entity_poly.pdbx_strand_id
1 'polypeptide(L)'
;GSDMTRRLGRLLGIFAATVLYFTTVQHLTGLYAAEHAAVERFILRDGGAITAIFWVGQVLAGGLLPLALMFLGEGAASRSRVGLAAGFVVIGAMALLYVAIIGGQAFPLSIFPGMEVSSSFFDGEIATYSPSLREGLLGLGGIAIAASIVLIGSRVLRFLPKTLADRP
;
A
#
# COMPACT_ATOMS: atom_id res chain seq x y z
N GLY A 1 23.29 -7.46 -16.45
CA GLY A 1 22.18 -7.87 -16.36
C GLY A 1 21.43 -8.76 -15.40
N SER A 2 21.58 -10.08 -15.50
CA SER A 2 20.78 -11.04 -14.70
C SER A 2 21.04 -10.94 -13.19
N ASP A 3 22.29 -10.74 -12.78
CA ASP A 3 22.64 -10.61 -11.37
C ASP A 3 22.06 -9.35 -10.72
N MET A 4 22.04 -8.23 -11.41
CA MET A 4 21.42 -7.01 -10.93
C MET A 4 19.90 -7.23 -10.75
N THR A 5 19.23 -7.83 -11.72
CA THR A 5 17.80 -8.14 -11.63
C THR A 5 17.51 -9.04 -10.42
N ARG A 6 18.34 -10.07 -10.19
CA ARG A 6 18.20 -10.98 -9.07
C ARG A 6 18.37 -10.27 -7.71
N ARG A 7 19.36 -9.38 -7.61
CA ARG A 7 19.59 -8.58 -6.39
C ARG A 7 18.41 -7.65 -6.10
N LEU A 8 17.95 -6.91 -7.11
CA LEU A 8 16.80 -6.03 -7.00
C LEU A 8 15.51 -6.78 -6.64
N GLY A 9 15.26 -7.94 -7.28
CA GLY A 9 14.10 -8.78 -6.94
C GLY A 9 14.13 -9.30 -5.51
N ARG A 10 15.30 -9.74 -5.02
CA ARG A 10 15.45 -10.17 -3.61
C ARG A 10 15.22 -9.02 -2.64
N LEU A 11 15.78 -7.84 -2.92
CA LEU A 11 15.55 -6.64 -2.10
C LEU A 11 14.07 -6.26 -2.08
N LEU A 12 13.39 -6.28 -3.24
CA LEU A 12 11.95 -6.02 -3.31
C LEU A 12 11.15 -7.00 -2.43
N GLY A 13 11.48 -8.30 -2.49
CA GLY A 13 10.85 -9.31 -1.64
C GLY A 13 11.11 -9.07 -0.14
N ILE A 14 12.34 -8.73 0.24
CA ILE A 14 12.70 -8.41 1.64
C ILE A 14 11.90 -7.19 2.13
N PHE A 15 11.83 -6.12 1.34
CA PHE A 15 11.04 -4.94 1.70
C PHE A 15 9.55 -5.24 1.80
N ALA A 16 8.99 -6.04 0.89
CA ALA A 16 7.59 -6.47 0.98
C ALA A 16 7.31 -7.27 2.26
N ALA A 17 8.22 -8.18 2.64
CA ALA A 17 8.12 -8.91 3.92
C ALA A 17 8.19 -7.98 5.12
N THR A 18 9.09 -6.99 5.08
CA THR A 18 9.25 -5.98 6.14
C THR A 18 7.97 -5.14 6.30
N VAL A 19 7.37 -4.71 5.19
CA VAL A 19 6.09 -3.97 5.23
C VAL A 19 4.99 -4.82 5.85
N LEU A 20 4.85 -6.09 5.46
CA LEU A 20 3.86 -7.00 6.06
C LEU A 20 4.09 -7.21 7.56
N TYR A 21 5.35 -7.35 7.96
CA TYR A 21 5.71 -7.45 9.38
C TYR A 21 5.25 -6.22 10.17
N PHE A 22 5.61 -5.02 9.71
CA PHE A 22 5.22 -3.78 10.40
C PHE A 22 3.71 -3.55 10.36
N THR A 23 3.03 -3.87 9.26
CA THR A 23 1.56 -3.84 9.18
C THR A 23 0.94 -4.75 10.25
N THR A 24 1.44 -5.97 10.38
CA THR A 24 0.95 -6.93 11.40
C THR A 24 1.17 -6.38 12.81
N VAL A 25 2.38 -5.90 13.11
CA VAL A 25 2.71 -5.33 14.43
C VAL A 25 1.83 -4.11 14.74
N GLN A 26 1.61 -3.22 13.77
CA GLN A 26 0.75 -2.03 13.93
C GLN A 26 -0.67 -2.42 14.31
N HIS A 27 -1.31 -3.32 13.56
CA HIS A 27 -2.68 -3.74 13.84
C HIS A 27 -2.81 -4.56 15.14
N LEU A 28 -1.81 -5.39 15.48
CA LEU A 28 -1.79 -6.09 16.76
C LEU A 28 -1.68 -5.11 17.93
N THR A 29 -0.85 -4.08 17.80
CA THR A 29 -0.70 -3.03 18.81
C THR A 29 -1.98 -2.22 18.95
N GLY A 30 -2.64 -1.86 17.85
CA GLY A 30 -3.93 -1.17 17.84
C GLY A 30 -5.05 -2.00 18.47
N LEU A 31 -5.08 -3.31 18.24
CA LEU A 31 -6.05 -4.21 18.89
C LEU A 31 -5.81 -4.33 20.40
N TYR A 32 -4.57 -4.24 20.85
CA TYR A 32 -4.22 -4.28 22.27
C TYR A 32 -4.62 -2.99 23.00
N ALA A 33 -4.51 -1.84 22.35
CA ALA A 33 -4.89 -0.56 22.90
C ALA A 33 -6.43 -0.41 22.92
N ALA A 34 -7.04 -0.36 24.10
CA ALA A 34 -8.51 -0.33 24.25
C ALA A 34 -9.17 0.81 23.46
N GLU A 35 -8.52 1.96 23.38
CA GLU A 35 -8.98 3.16 22.66
C GLU A 35 -8.94 2.99 21.12
N HIS A 36 -8.08 2.11 20.59
CA HIS A 36 -7.95 1.85 19.16
C HIS A 36 -8.63 0.55 18.71
N ALA A 37 -9.00 -0.33 19.63
CA ALA A 37 -9.54 -1.65 19.33
C ALA A 37 -10.80 -1.61 18.46
N ALA A 38 -11.62 -0.56 18.56
CA ALA A 38 -12.84 -0.42 17.78
C ALA A 38 -12.55 -0.10 16.31
N VAL A 39 -11.66 0.88 16.04
CA VAL A 39 -11.25 1.23 14.68
C VAL A 39 -10.48 0.08 14.03
N GLU A 40 -9.68 -0.65 14.79
CA GLU A 40 -8.97 -1.81 14.29
C GLU A 40 -9.92 -2.94 13.87
N ARG A 41 -10.95 -3.23 14.67
CA ARG A 41 -11.99 -4.20 14.28
C ARG A 41 -12.73 -3.75 13.03
N PHE A 42 -13.02 -2.47 12.90
CA PHE A 42 -13.62 -1.90 11.69
C PHE A 42 -12.73 -2.15 10.47
N ILE A 43 -11.44 -1.81 10.52
CA ILE A 43 -10.52 -2.04 9.40
C ILE A 43 -10.38 -3.52 9.07
N LEU A 44 -10.19 -4.38 10.08
CA LEU A 44 -9.87 -5.78 9.88
C LEU A 44 -11.08 -6.66 9.53
N ARG A 45 -12.31 -6.27 9.96
CA ARG A 45 -13.48 -7.14 9.89
C ARG A 45 -14.77 -6.47 9.41
N ASP A 46 -15.13 -5.33 9.99
CA ASP A 46 -16.50 -4.82 9.92
C ASP A 46 -16.67 -3.65 8.92
N GLY A 47 -15.58 -3.15 8.33
CA GLY A 47 -15.56 -1.97 7.46
C GLY A 47 -15.95 -2.22 5.99
N GLY A 48 -16.43 -3.41 5.64
CA GLY A 48 -16.91 -3.72 4.29
C GLY A 48 -15.86 -3.47 3.21
N ALA A 49 -16.02 -2.40 2.42
CA ALA A 49 -15.09 -2.05 1.35
C ALA A 49 -13.67 -1.74 1.88
N ILE A 50 -13.54 -1.08 3.03
CA ILE A 50 -12.26 -0.77 3.68
C ILE A 50 -11.55 -2.07 4.07
N THR A 51 -12.27 -3.00 4.69
CA THR A 51 -11.75 -4.34 5.03
C THR A 51 -11.30 -5.12 3.78
N ALA A 52 -12.08 -5.05 2.69
CA ALA A 52 -11.71 -5.70 1.43
C ALA A 52 -10.44 -5.08 0.83
N ILE A 53 -10.31 -3.75 0.82
CA ILE A 53 -9.12 -3.05 0.34
C ILE A 53 -7.91 -3.40 1.21
N PHE A 54 -8.07 -3.51 2.52
CA PHE A 54 -7.01 -3.95 3.43
C PHE A 54 -6.52 -5.37 3.09
N TRP A 55 -7.41 -6.36 3.07
CA TRP A 55 -6.99 -7.75 2.87
C TRP A 55 -6.57 -8.06 1.43
N VAL A 56 -7.34 -7.61 0.44
CA VAL A 56 -7.08 -7.90 -0.97
C VAL A 56 -6.04 -6.95 -1.57
N GLY A 57 -6.17 -5.65 -1.30
CA GLY A 57 -5.27 -4.64 -1.87
C GLY A 57 -3.92 -4.59 -1.16
N GLN A 58 -3.93 -4.41 0.17
CA GLN A 58 -2.69 -4.20 0.93
C GLN A 58 -1.98 -5.52 1.26
N VAL A 59 -2.68 -6.48 1.87
CA VAL A 59 -2.06 -7.72 2.35
C VAL A 59 -1.78 -8.67 1.20
N LEU A 60 -2.79 -9.03 0.41
CA LEU A 60 -2.63 -9.99 -0.68
C LEU A 60 -1.85 -9.39 -1.85
N ALA A 61 -2.36 -8.34 -2.49
CA ALA A 61 -1.73 -7.77 -3.68
C ALA A 61 -0.42 -7.05 -3.34
N GLY A 62 -0.37 -6.22 -2.28
CA GLY A 62 0.81 -5.45 -1.91
C GLY A 62 1.91 -6.23 -1.21
N GLY A 63 1.58 -7.35 -0.55
CA GLY A 63 2.51 -8.13 0.27
C GLY A 63 2.73 -9.55 -0.21
N LEU A 64 1.71 -10.39 -0.10
CA LEU A 64 1.86 -11.84 -0.34
C LEU A 64 2.18 -12.18 -1.80
N LEU A 65 1.55 -11.53 -2.78
CA LEU A 65 1.84 -11.77 -4.19
C LEU A 65 3.27 -11.35 -4.59
N PRO A 66 3.80 -10.18 -4.21
CA PRO A 66 5.21 -9.85 -4.44
C PRO A 66 6.17 -10.85 -3.80
N LEU A 67 5.89 -11.30 -2.57
CA LEU A 67 6.69 -12.34 -1.91
C LEU A 67 6.68 -13.65 -2.70
N ALA A 68 5.50 -14.11 -3.07
CA ALA A 68 5.36 -15.34 -3.87
C ALA A 68 6.11 -15.23 -5.21
N LEU A 69 5.97 -14.10 -5.92
CA LEU A 69 6.66 -13.86 -7.19
C LEU A 69 8.18 -13.83 -7.06
N MET A 70 8.71 -13.35 -5.93
CA MET A 70 10.16 -13.20 -5.74
C MET A 70 10.83 -14.44 -5.15
N PHE A 71 10.15 -15.17 -4.27
CA PHE A 71 10.75 -16.29 -3.54
C PHE A 71 10.34 -17.68 -4.03
N LEU A 72 9.22 -17.80 -4.79
CA LEU A 72 8.83 -19.07 -5.37
C LEU A 72 9.53 -19.31 -6.72
N GLY A 73 10.38 -20.33 -6.76
CA GLY A 73 11.18 -20.67 -7.93
C GLY A 73 12.27 -19.63 -8.25
N GLU A 74 12.54 -19.41 -9.51
CA GLU A 74 13.54 -18.44 -10.00
C GLU A 74 12.97 -17.03 -10.24
N GLY A 75 11.93 -16.64 -9.50
CA GLY A 75 11.18 -15.41 -9.70
C GLY A 75 12.04 -14.13 -9.66
N ALA A 76 12.98 -14.05 -8.72
CA ALA A 76 13.86 -12.89 -8.58
C ALA A 76 14.83 -12.69 -9.76
N ALA A 77 15.09 -13.70 -10.57
CA ALA A 77 15.94 -13.61 -11.74
C ALA A 77 15.19 -13.13 -13.00
N SER A 78 13.86 -13.20 -13.01
CA SER A 78 13.02 -12.82 -14.14
C SER A 78 12.65 -11.35 -14.11
N ARG A 79 13.03 -10.58 -15.14
CA ARG A 79 12.68 -9.15 -15.27
C ARG A 79 11.16 -8.94 -15.27
N SER A 80 10.41 -9.78 -15.95
CA SER A 80 8.94 -9.69 -15.99
C SER A 80 8.32 -9.88 -14.62
N ARG A 81 8.76 -10.88 -13.85
CA ARG A 81 8.24 -11.14 -12.51
C ARG A 81 8.61 -10.01 -11.53
N VAL A 82 9.84 -9.48 -11.62
CA VAL A 82 10.24 -8.32 -10.81
C VAL A 82 9.39 -7.09 -11.15
N GLY A 83 9.12 -6.84 -12.45
CA GLY A 83 8.24 -5.75 -12.88
C GLY A 83 6.80 -5.92 -12.38
N LEU A 84 6.25 -7.13 -12.48
CA LEU A 84 4.92 -7.44 -11.94
C LEU A 84 4.86 -7.27 -10.42
N ALA A 85 5.85 -7.78 -9.69
CA ALA A 85 5.92 -7.63 -8.25
C ALA A 85 6.01 -6.15 -7.84
N ALA A 86 6.81 -5.35 -8.54
CA ALA A 86 6.89 -3.91 -8.29
C ALA A 86 5.54 -3.21 -8.54
N GLY A 87 4.81 -3.59 -9.60
CA GLY A 87 3.46 -3.09 -9.85
C GLY A 87 2.48 -3.42 -8.71
N PHE A 88 2.51 -4.66 -8.22
CA PHE A 88 1.71 -5.07 -7.08
C PHE A 88 2.07 -4.34 -5.79
N VAL A 89 3.36 -4.09 -5.53
CA VAL A 89 3.80 -3.27 -4.37
C VAL A 89 3.23 -1.85 -4.46
N VAL A 90 3.22 -1.23 -5.65
CA VAL A 90 2.62 0.10 -5.83
C VAL A 90 1.12 0.08 -5.55
N ILE A 91 0.39 -0.93 -6.07
CA ILE A 91 -1.05 -1.11 -5.78
C ILE A 91 -1.27 -1.29 -4.27
N GLY A 92 -0.46 -2.10 -3.61
CA GLY A 92 -0.52 -2.30 -2.17
C GLY A 92 -0.24 -1.03 -1.37
N ALA A 93 0.72 -0.22 -1.80
CA ALA A 93 1.00 1.08 -1.17
C ALA A 93 -0.18 2.06 -1.31
N MET A 94 -0.85 2.08 -2.47
CA MET A 94 -2.08 2.87 -2.65
C MET A 94 -3.21 2.37 -1.74
N ALA A 95 -3.38 1.05 -1.62
CA ALA A 95 -4.37 0.44 -0.72
C ALA A 95 -4.07 0.79 0.74
N LEU A 96 -2.80 0.71 1.16
CA LEU A 96 -2.36 1.09 2.52
C LEU A 96 -2.70 2.56 2.82
N LEU A 97 -2.37 3.48 1.91
CA LEU A 97 -2.69 4.90 2.07
C LEU A 97 -4.20 5.13 2.14
N TYR A 98 -4.98 4.44 1.30
CA TYR A 98 -6.43 4.55 1.31
C TYR A 98 -7.01 4.06 2.64
N VAL A 99 -6.60 2.90 3.13
CA VAL A 99 -7.05 2.35 4.42
C VAL A 99 -6.64 3.26 5.57
N ALA A 100 -5.39 3.75 5.59
CA ALA A 100 -4.89 4.60 6.65
C ALA A 100 -5.60 5.97 6.70
N ILE A 101 -5.83 6.58 5.53
CA ILE A 101 -6.42 7.92 5.46
C ILE A 101 -7.96 7.85 5.53
N ILE A 102 -8.57 7.13 4.59
CA ILE A 102 -10.04 7.08 4.49
C ILE A 102 -10.63 6.16 5.56
N GLY A 103 -10.04 4.98 5.77
CA GLY A 103 -10.49 4.03 6.80
C GLY A 103 -10.38 4.60 8.21
N GLY A 104 -9.25 5.24 8.51
CA GLY A 104 -9.04 5.88 9.81
C GLY A 104 -9.95 7.08 10.07
N GLN A 105 -10.35 7.82 9.02
CA GLN A 105 -11.27 8.96 9.14
C GLN A 105 -12.75 8.56 9.07
N ALA A 106 -13.06 7.43 8.46
CA ALA A 106 -14.44 6.94 8.36
C ALA A 106 -15.00 6.47 9.70
N PHE A 107 -14.14 6.00 10.60
CA PHE A 107 -14.55 5.55 11.93
C PHE A 107 -14.60 6.72 12.91
N PRO A 108 -15.71 6.91 13.65
CA PRO A 108 -15.85 8.02 14.58
C PRO A 108 -14.84 7.92 15.73
N LEU A 109 -14.23 9.04 16.09
CA LEU A 109 -13.34 9.14 17.23
C LEU A 109 -14.12 8.98 18.55
N SER A 110 -13.81 7.93 19.30
CA SER A 110 -14.30 7.75 20.67
C SER A 110 -13.31 8.40 21.64
N ILE A 111 -13.54 9.68 21.96
CA ILE A 111 -12.67 10.44 22.87
C ILE A 111 -12.85 9.95 24.31
N PHE A 112 -14.05 9.50 24.67
CA PHE A 112 -14.37 8.98 26.00
C PHE A 112 -15.04 7.59 25.86
N PRO A 113 -14.35 6.50 26.21
CA PRO A 113 -14.94 5.16 26.17
C PRO A 113 -16.22 5.08 27.02
N GLY A 114 -17.31 4.61 26.42
CA GLY A 114 -18.60 4.46 27.09
C GLY A 114 -19.53 5.69 27.02
N MET A 115 -19.13 6.78 26.38
CA MET A 115 -20.00 7.92 26.09
C MET A 115 -20.43 7.88 24.62
N GLU A 116 -21.74 7.95 24.38
CA GLU A 116 -22.28 8.18 23.04
C GLU A 116 -22.10 9.65 22.68
N VAL A 117 -21.35 9.91 21.63
CA VAL A 117 -21.26 11.24 21.02
C VAL A 117 -22.31 11.31 19.93
N SER A 118 -23.43 11.96 20.19
CA SER A 118 -24.41 12.29 19.16
C SER A 118 -24.47 13.79 18.99
N SER A 119 -24.17 14.28 17.81
CA SER A 119 -24.36 15.67 17.43
C SER A 119 -25.12 15.78 16.11
N SER A 120 -25.67 16.98 15.85
CA SER A 120 -26.30 17.28 14.56
C SER A 120 -25.35 17.25 13.37
N PHE A 121 -24.05 17.05 13.61
CA PHE A 121 -23.00 16.95 12.57
C PHE A 121 -22.60 15.51 12.25
N PHE A 122 -23.34 14.50 12.74
CA PHE A 122 -23.09 13.07 12.49
C PHE A 122 -21.73 12.54 12.94
N ASP A 123 -21.11 13.16 13.93
CA ASP A 123 -19.76 12.84 14.42
C ASP A 123 -19.66 11.47 15.08
N GLY A 124 -20.78 10.87 15.50
CA GLY A 124 -20.87 9.54 16.11
C GLY A 124 -21.12 8.40 15.11
N GLU A 125 -21.27 8.69 13.82
CA GLU A 125 -21.61 7.70 12.80
C GLU A 125 -20.41 7.35 11.92
N ILE A 126 -20.41 6.10 11.39
CA ILE A 126 -19.39 5.69 10.41
C ILE A 126 -19.63 6.45 9.12
N ALA A 127 -18.66 7.28 8.73
CA ALA A 127 -18.76 8.06 7.51
C ALA A 127 -18.58 7.18 6.26
N THR A 128 -19.46 7.37 5.28
CA THR A 128 -19.33 6.72 3.97
C THR A 128 -18.67 7.68 2.98
N TYR A 129 -17.55 7.25 2.41
CA TYR A 129 -16.84 8.02 1.39
C TYR A 129 -16.96 7.34 0.04
N SER A 130 -17.38 8.11 -0.98
CA SER A 130 -17.38 7.70 -2.37
C SER A 130 -16.59 8.72 -3.18
N PRO A 131 -15.43 8.32 -3.77
CA PRO A 131 -14.60 9.25 -4.53
C PRO A 131 -15.35 9.77 -5.76
N SER A 132 -15.34 11.08 -5.96
CA SER A 132 -15.89 11.72 -7.14
C SER A 132 -14.96 11.54 -8.36
N LEU A 133 -15.53 11.68 -9.56
CA LEU A 133 -14.75 11.64 -10.80
C LEU A 133 -13.61 12.69 -10.78
N ARG A 134 -13.84 13.86 -10.21
CA ARG A 134 -12.84 14.94 -10.12
C ARG A 134 -11.65 14.55 -9.24
N GLU A 135 -11.90 13.88 -8.14
CA GLU A 135 -10.85 13.35 -7.25
C GLU A 135 -10.05 12.24 -7.93
N GLY A 136 -10.74 11.35 -8.66
CA GLY A 136 -10.08 10.34 -9.48
C GLY A 136 -9.15 10.95 -10.54
N LEU A 137 -9.61 11.98 -11.25
CA LEU A 137 -8.81 12.71 -12.23
C LEU A 137 -7.62 13.45 -11.58
N LEU A 138 -7.80 14.01 -10.39
CA LEU A 138 -6.72 14.64 -9.63
C LEU A 138 -5.64 13.61 -9.25
N GLY A 139 -6.05 12.43 -8.79
CA GLY A 139 -5.14 11.32 -8.49
C GLY A 139 -4.35 10.86 -9.72
N LEU A 140 -5.01 10.69 -10.88
CA LEU A 140 -4.35 10.38 -12.16
C LEU A 140 -3.37 11.49 -12.57
N GLY A 141 -3.73 12.75 -12.35
CA GLY A 141 -2.84 13.90 -12.57
C GLY A 141 -1.57 13.81 -11.74
N GLY A 142 -1.68 13.46 -10.46
CA GLY A 142 -0.53 13.23 -9.58
C GLY A 142 0.41 12.13 -10.08
N ILE A 143 -0.15 10.99 -10.51
CA ILE A 143 0.61 9.89 -11.11
C ILE A 143 1.32 10.35 -12.39
N ALA A 144 0.63 11.10 -13.26
CA ALA A 144 1.20 11.61 -14.51
C ALA A 144 2.35 12.60 -14.25
N ILE A 145 2.25 13.47 -13.26
CA ILE A 145 3.32 14.37 -12.84
C ILE A 145 4.54 13.58 -12.33
N ALA A 146 4.33 12.62 -11.45
CA ALA A 146 5.40 11.77 -10.93
C ALA A 146 6.12 11.00 -12.04
N ALA A 147 5.37 10.39 -12.97
CA ALA A 147 5.92 9.72 -14.13
C ALA A 147 6.71 10.68 -15.03
N SER A 148 6.21 11.90 -15.26
CA SER A 148 6.89 12.92 -16.05
C SER A 148 8.22 13.34 -15.42
N ILE A 149 8.27 13.53 -14.10
CA ILE A 149 9.51 13.85 -13.38
C ILE A 149 10.55 12.74 -13.56
N VAL A 150 10.14 11.46 -13.42
CA VAL A 150 11.04 10.31 -13.60
C VAL A 150 11.54 10.24 -15.06
N LEU A 151 10.66 10.40 -16.05
CA LEU A 151 11.02 10.34 -17.46
C LEU A 151 11.98 11.48 -17.86
N ILE A 152 11.69 12.71 -17.46
CA ILE A 152 12.54 13.87 -17.72
C ILE A 152 13.87 13.71 -16.99
N GLY A 153 13.83 13.35 -15.70
CA GLY A 153 15.03 13.14 -14.88
C GLY A 153 15.95 12.07 -15.47
N SER A 154 15.39 10.94 -15.94
CA SER A 154 16.19 9.88 -16.56
C SER A 154 16.85 10.28 -17.88
N ARG A 155 16.27 11.25 -18.60
CA ARG A 155 16.85 11.78 -19.86
C ARG A 155 17.92 12.85 -19.60
N VAL A 156 17.69 13.70 -18.61
CA VAL A 156 18.58 14.84 -18.30
C VAL A 156 19.80 14.41 -17.52
N LEU A 157 19.60 13.59 -16.47
CA LEU A 157 20.66 13.25 -15.51
C LEU A 157 21.58 12.10 -15.95
N ARG A 158 21.30 11.44 -17.06
CA ARG A 158 22.13 10.35 -17.65
C ARG A 158 22.66 9.32 -16.64
N PHE A 159 21.94 9.07 -15.53
CA PHE A 159 22.36 8.10 -14.52
C PHE A 159 22.05 6.65 -14.93
N LEU A 160 21.29 6.44 -16.01
CA LEU A 160 21.06 5.12 -16.56
C LEU A 160 22.25 4.67 -17.41
N PRO A 161 22.77 3.46 -17.24
CA PRO A 161 23.84 2.94 -18.07
C PRO A 161 23.39 2.86 -19.54
N LYS A 162 24.26 3.26 -20.47
CA LYS A 162 23.98 3.24 -21.92
C LYS A 162 23.83 1.83 -22.49
N THR A 163 24.42 0.85 -21.82
CA THR A 163 24.34 -0.57 -22.18
C THR A 163 24.11 -1.40 -20.94
N LEU A 164 23.18 -2.36 -21.00
CA LEU A 164 22.97 -3.38 -19.97
C LEU A 164 23.90 -4.60 -20.18
N ALA A 165 24.96 -4.45 -20.98
CA ALA A 165 25.93 -5.49 -21.15
C ALA A 165 26.64 -5.76 -19.83
N ASP A 166 26.64 -7.01 -19.39
CA ASP A 166 27.44 -7.45 -18.26
C ASP A 166 28.90 -7.16 -18.61
N ARG A 167 29.54 -6.29 -17.82
CA ARG A 167 31.00 -6.21 -17.87
C ARG A 167 31.55 -7.46 -17.18
N PRO A 168 32.56 -8.11 -17.76
CA PRO A 168 33.19 -9.28 -17.14
C PRO A 168 33.75 -8.98 -15.77
#